data_791e3417cf27527432aff110fe6e0607
#
_entry.id   791e3417cf27527432aff110fe6e0607
#
_cell.length_a   1.000
_cell.length_b   1.000
_cell.length_c   1.000
_cell.angle_alpha   90.00
_cell.angle_beta   90.00
_cell.angle_gamma   90.00
#
_symmetry.space_group_name_H-M   'P 1'
#
loop_
_entity.id
_entity.type
_entity.pdbx_description
1 polymer ?
#
loop_
_entity_poly.entity_id
_entity_poly.type
_entity_poly.pdbx_seq_one_letter_code
_entity_poly.pdbx_strand_id
1 'polypeptide(L)'
;MKSKKWDLPAADYSNAVLSVFENGTKEKIKSSVIKFGGSKKKAIDLGCGTGNFLPLLTDNFKETLACDYSKAMIKTANLNNKKLKRLTFETCNLEKDLPSNYPFDFGLCVNVILTPKIQKREKIWTNLNRIISKEGHLTMVLPSLESALYSKNRLVEWNLRSGVPSKKILYDGFDCSDRNGKKIARGGIIKCGGIQTKHYLKEEIISTAHRFNFKIKNIKKIKYSWRTEFINPPSWMKKPY
;
A
#
# COMPACT_ATOMS: atom_id res chain seq x y z
N MET A 1 15.87 -3.05 -7.63
CA MET A 1 15.14 -4.36 -7.46
C MET A 1 14.73 -4.82 -8.83
N LYS A 2 15.01 -6.06 -9.21
CA LYS A 2 14.51 -6.58 -10.48
C LYS A 2 12.98 -6.67 -10.38
N SER A 3 12.26 -6.21 -11.40
CA SER A 3 10.77 -6.21 -11.51
C SER A 3 10.14 -7.58 -11.24
N LYS A 4 10.91 -8.65 -11.44
CA LYS A 4 10.50 -10.06 -11.26
C LYS A 4 9.86 -10.43 -9.90
N LYS A 5 9.98 -9.60 -8.85
CA LYS A 5 9.34 -9.89 -7.55
C LYS A 5 7.86 -9.52 -7.48
N TRP A 6 7.40 -8.66 -8.39
CA TRP A 6 6.01 -8.20 -8.46
C TRP A 6 5.34 -8.60 -9.79
N ASP A 7 6.10 -9.27 -10.67
CA ASP A 7 5.57 -9.93 -11.88
C ASP A 7 4.92 -11.28 -11.52
N LEU A 8 4.27 -11.37 -10.35
CA LEU A 8 3.44 -12.52 -10.00
C LEU A 8 2.24 -12.56 -10.94
N PRO A 9 1.73 -13.75 -11.30
CA PRO A 9 0.45 -13.86 -11.98
C PRO A 9 -0.61 -13.06 -11.22
N ALA A 10 -1.49 -12.35 -11.92
CA ALA A 10 -2.48 -11.46 -11.30
C ALA A 10 -3.35 -12.15 -10.24
N ALA A 11 -3.58 -13.46 -10.37
CA ALA A 11 -4.27 -14.29 -9.39
C ALA A 11 -3.48 -14.47 -8.07
N ASP A 12 -2.16 -14.60 -8.17
CA ASP A 12 -1.29 -14.75 -6.99
C ASP A 12 -1.04 -13.40 -6.31
N TYR A 13 -1.09 -12.29 -7.08
CA TYR A 13 -0.97 -10.94 -6.56
C TYR A 13 -2.17 -10.58 -5.67
N SER A 14 -3.39 -10.91 -6.08
CA SER A 14 -4.59 -10.65 -5.28
C SER A 14 -4.63 -11.43 -3.95
N ASN A 15 -3.96 -12.59 -3.89
CA ASN A 15 -3.82 -13.41 -2.69
C ASN A 15 -2.62 -13.01 -1.81
N ALA A 16 -1.56 -12.46 -2.41
CA ALA A 16 -0.32 -12.10 -1.71
C ALA A 16 -0.31 -10.66 -1.16
N VAL A 17 -1.08 -9.77 -1.78
CA VAL A 17 -1.30 -8.39 -1.30
C VAL A 17 -2.66 -8.37 -0.65
N LEU A 18 -2.70 -8.17 0.68
CA LEU A 18 -3.94 -7.96 1.42
C LEU A 18 -4.86 -7.08 0.60
N SER A 19 -6.00 -7.65 0.18
CA SER A 19 -6.93 -6.97 -0.68
C SER A 19 -7.47 -5.71 0.02
N VAL A 20 -6.79 -4.60 -0.23
CA VAL A 20 -7.20 -3.28 0.24
C VAL A 20 -8.59 -2.92 -0.30
N PHE A 21 -9.03 -3.66 -1.33
CA PHE A 21 -10.32 -3.46 -1.99
C PHE A 21 -11.51 -3.98 -1.17
N GLU A 22 -11.28 -4.97 -0.32
CA GLU A 22 -12.28 -5.52 0.60
C GLU A 22 -12.27 -4.77 1.94
N ASN A 23 -13.28 -4.94 2.77
CA ASN A 23 -13.31 -4.47 4.15
C ASN A 23 -13.39 -2.94 4.39
N GLY A 24 -14.18 -2.20 3.60
CA GLY A 24 -14.47 -0.78 3.88
C GLY A 24 -13.35 0.20 3.50
N THR A 25 -12.22 -0.28 2.99
CA THR A 25 -11.14 0.58 2.45
C THR A 25 -11.59 1.26 1.17
N LYS A 26 -12.29 0.54 0.31
CA LYS A 26 -12.87 1.07 -0.93
C LYS A 26 -13.71 2.32 -0.65
N GLU A 27 -14.56 2.30 0.37
CA GLU A 27 -15.41 3.43 0.73
C GLU A 27 -14.62 4.63 1.23
N LYS A 28 -13.54 4.42 1.98
CA LYS A 28 -12.67 5.51 2.43
C LYS A 28 -11.88 6.15 1.27
N ILE A 29 -11.39 5.35 0.34
CA ILE A 29 -10.75 5.84 -0.88
C ILE A 29 -11.79 6.56 -1.74
N LYS A 30 -12.96 5.98 -1.95
CA LYS A 30 -14.07 6.57 -2.70
C LYS A 30 -14.45 7.95 -2.15
N SER A 31 -14.63 8.07 -0.83
CA SER A 31 -14.95 9.35 -0.21
C SER A 31 -13.87 10.41 -0.45
N SER A 32 -12.60 10.02 -0.47
CA SER A 32 -11.49 10.92 -0.80
C SER A 32 -11.50 11.33 -2.27
N VAL A 33 -11.67 10.37 -3.18
CA VAL A 33 -11.73 10.61 -4.63
C VAL A 33 -12.88 11.58 -4.97
N ILE A 34 -14.07 11.33 -4.45
CA ILE A 34 -15.23 12.20 -4.68
C ILE A 34 -14.98 13.61 -4.11
N LYS A 35 -14.44 13.71 -2.89
CA LYS A 35 -14.19 15.00 -2.24
C LYS A 35 -13.23 15.88 -3.03
N PHE A 36 -12.19 15.30 -3.61
CA PHE A 36 -11.13 16.05 -4.29
C PHE A 36 -11.23 16.00 -5.81
N GLY A 37 -12.15 15.22 -6.33
CA GLY A 37 -12.45 15.10 -7.75
C GLY A 37 -12.91 16.41 -8.40
N GLY A 38 -12.99 16.41 -9.72
CA GLY A 38 -13.47 17.53 -10.50
C GLY A 38 -13.26 17.33 -12.01
N SER A 39 -14.26 17.76 -12.80
CA SER A 39 -14.29 17.59 -14.26
C SER A 39 -13.18 18.33 -15.02
N LYS A 40 -12.43 19.21 -14.36
CA LYS A 40 -11.28 19.93 -14.93
C LYS A 40 -9.95 19.41 -14.40
N LYS A 41 -9.94 18.51 -13.42
CA LYS A 41 -8.76 18.02 -12.71
C LYS A 41 -8.20 16.75 -13.33
N LYS A 42 -6.87 16.58 -13.21
CA LYS A 42 -6.13 15.39 -13.61
C LYS A 42 -5.82 14.51 -12.40
N ALA A 43 -5.97 13.20 -12.56
CA ALA A 43 -5.61 12.22 -11.53
C ALA A 43 -4.52 11.27 -11.98
N ILE A 44 -3.77 10.72 -11.02
CA ILE A 44 -2.82 9.65 -11.24
C ILE A 44 -3.02 8.53 -10.22
N ASP A 45 -3.02 7.28 -10.70
CA ASP A 45 -2.93 6.06 -9.87
C ASP A 45 -1.48 5.58 -9.86
N LEU A 46 -0.79 5.82 -8.75
CA LEU A 46 0.63 5.55 -8.54
C LEU A 46 0.81 4.12 -8.04
N GLY A 47 1.37 3.24 -8.88
CA GLY A 47 1.43 1.81 -8.62
C GLY A 47 0.06 1.15 -8.74
N CYS A 48 -0.59 1.34 -9.88
CA CYS A 48 -1.99 0.95 -10.12
C CYS A 48 -2.24 -0.58 -10.05
N GLY A 49 -1.18 -1.41 -10.10
CA GLY A 49 -1.32 -2.87 -10.12
C GLY A 49 -2.22 -3.33 -11.26
N THR A 50 -3.28 -4.08 -10.95
CA THR A 50 -4.27 -4.59 -11.93
C THR A 50 -5.38 -3.59 -12.29
N GLY A 51 -5.32 -2.36 -11.76
CA GLY A 51 -6.20 -1.26 -12.14
C GLY A 51 -7.55 -1.20 -11.42
N ASN A 52 -7.66 -1.75 -10.21
CA ASN A 52 -8.93 -1.88 -9.47
C ASN A 52 -9.59 -0.53 -9.11
N PHE A 53 -8.82 0.56 -9.00
CA PHE A 53 -9.33 1.89 -8.67
C PHE A 53 -9.57 2.79 -9.89
N LEU A 54 -9.17 2.35 -11.09
CA LEU A 54 -9.26 3.16 -12.30
C LEU A 54 -10.68 3.56 -12.68
N PRO A 55 -11.72 2.68 -12.56
CA PRO A 55 -13.09 3.12 -12.80
C PRO A 55 -13.49 4.31 -11.91
N LEU A 56 -13.16 4.23 -10.62
CA LEU A 56 -13.48 5.29 -9.67
C LEU A 56 -12.78 6.61 -10.03
N LEU A 57 -11.53 6.56 -10.47
CA LEU A 57 -10.78 7.77 -10.87
C LEU A 57 -11.33 8.37 -12.17
N THR A 58 -11.55 7.56 -13.19
CA THR A 58 -12.07 8.05 -14.48
C THR A 58 -13.47 8.65 -14.38
N ASP A 59 -14.30 8.19 -13.45
CA ASP A 59 -15.63 8.75 -13.20
C ASP A 59 -15.58 10.13 -12.52
N ASN A 60 -14.49 10.46 -11.83
CA ASN A 60 -14.40 11.66 -10.99
C ASN A 60 -13.38 12.71 -11.49
N PHE A 61 -12.56 12.39 -12.50
CA PHE A 61 -11.56 13.31 -13.02
C PHE A 61 -11.63 13.46 -14.54
N LYS A 62 -11.11 14.59 -15.04
CA LYS A 62 -11.06 14.88 -16.48
C LYS A 62 -10.21 13.87 -17.23
N GLU A 63 -9.06 13.55 -16.66
CA GLU A 63 -8.05 12.64 -17.22
C GLU A 63 -7.43 11.82 -16.09
N THR A 64 -7.13 10.57 -16.36
CA THR A 64 -6.48 9.67 -15.41
C THR A 64 -5.27 9.02 -16.06
N LEU A 65 -4.13 9.07 -15.37
CA LEU A 65 -2.94 8.28 -15.71
C LEU A 65 -2.80 7.14 -14.72
N ALA A 66 -2.69 5.93 -15.22
CA ALA A 66 -2.34 4.74 -14.44
C ALA A 66 -0.88 4.40 -14.65
N CYS A 67 -0.08 4.39 -13.59
CA CYS A 67 1.32 4.00 -13.70
C CYS A 67 1.70 2.88 -12.74
N ASP A 68 2.57 1.99 -13.22
CA ASP A 68 3.20 0.94 -12.42
C ASP A 68 4.60 0.67 -12.97
N TYR A 69 5.52 0.19 -12.15
CA TYR A 69 6.85 -0.15 -12.64
C TYR A 69 6.91 -1.53 -13.31
N SER A 70 5.90 -2.39 -13.12
CA SER A 70 5.74 -3.69 -13.77
C SER A 70 4.97 -3.56 -15.07
N LYS A 71 5.63 -3.88 -16.19
CA LYS A 71 4.97 -3.96 -17.51
C LYS A 71 3.84 -4.97 -17.54
N ALA A 72 3.96 -6.06 -16.78
CA ALA A 72 2.92 -7.09 -16.67
C ALA A 72 1.66 -6.53 -16.00
N MET A 73 1.82 -5.76 -14.92
CA MET A 73 0.69 -5.10 -14.24
C MET A 73 0.02 -4.08 -15.15
N ILE A 74 0.77 -3.23 -15.86
CA ILE A 74 0.22 -2.29 -16.83
C ILE A 74 -0.57 -3.01 -17.92
N LYS A 75 -0.05 -4.11 -18.46
CA LYS A 75 -0.79 -4.91 -19.46
C LYS A 75 -2.11 -5.44 -18.90
N THR A 76 -2.09 -5.99 -17.68
CA THR A 76 -3.30 -6.50 -17.01
C THR A 76 -4.29 -5.37 -16.70
N ALA A 77 -3.80 -4.23 -16.16
CA ALA A 77 -4.65 -3.07 -15.88
C ALA A 77 -5.34 -2.55 -17.15
N ASN A 78 -4.63 -2.49 -18.27
CA ASN A 78 -5.19 -2.07 -19.55
C ASN A 78 -6.26 -3.06 -20.05
N LEU A 79 -6.01 -4.36 -19.97
CA LEU A 79 -7.00 -5.39 -20.35
C LEU A 79 -8.27 -5.30 -19.48
N ASN A 80 -8.12 -5.14 -18.17
CA ASN A 80 -9.25 -5.06 -17.24
C ASN A 80 -10.09 -3.79 -17.44
N ASN A 81 -9.47 -2.71 -17.94
CA ASN A 81 -10.07 -1.38 -18.00
C ASN A 81 -10.20 -0.83 -19.43
N LYS A 82 -10.12 -1.70 -20.46
CA LYS A 82 -10.13 -1.30 -21.89
C LYS A 82 -11.36 -0.49 -22.36
N LYS A 83 -12.46 -0.55 -21.60
CA LYS A 83 -13.70 0.21 -21.92
C LYS A 83 -13.70 1.62 -21.33
N LEU A 84 -12.82 1.93 -20.40
CA LEU A 84 -12.75 3.24 -19.77
C LEU A 84 -12.18 4.26 -20.75
N LYS A 85 -12.79 5.44 -20.78
CA LYS A 85 -12.34 6.59 -21.57
C LYS A 85 -11.47 7.51 -20.70
N ARG A 86 -10.67 8.36 -21.32
CA ARG A 86 -9.83 9.36 -20.61
C ARG A 86 -8.81 8.74 -19.64
N LEU A 87 -8.36 7.54 -19.96
CA LEU A 87 -7.40 6.74 -19.20
C LEU A 87 -6.19 6.44 -20.08
N THR A 88 -5.01 6.74 -19.55
CA THR A 88 -3.73 6.39 -20.16
C THR A 88 -2.91 5.51 -19.21
N PHE A 89 -2.00 4.71 -19.78
CA PHE A 89 -1.17 3.77 -19.03
C PHE A 89 0.30 4.02 -19.30
N GLU A 90 1.11 4.00 -18.24
CA GLU A 90 2.54 4.22 -18.35
C GLU A 90 3.33 3.27 -17.45
N THR A 91 4.43 2.71 -17.97
CA THR A 91 5.38 1.99 -17.13
C THR A 91 6.36 3.00 -16.53
N CYS A 92 6.27 3.24 -15.22
CA CYS A 92 7.05 4.24 -14.53
C CYS A 92 7.63 3.71 -13.21
N ASN A 93 8.93 3.90 -13.01
CA ASN A 93 9.59 3.59 -11.75
C ASN A 93 9.73 4.84 -10.89
N LEU A 94 8.85 5.02 -9.91
CA LEU A 94 8.81 6.19 -9.02
C LEU A 94 10.11 6.45 -8.24
N GLU A 95 11.04 5.48 -8.19
CA GLU A 95 12.39 5.72 -7.63
C GLU A 95 13.30 6.52 -8.58
N LYS A 96 13.00 6.53 -9.88
CA LYS A 96 13.88 7.06 -10.93
C LYS A 96 13.22 8.08 -11.83
N ASP A 97 11.95 7.81 -12.17
CA ASP A 97 11.25 8.48 -13.24
C ASP A 97 10.12 9.36 -12.69
N LEU A 98 9.76 10.36 -13.45
CA LEU A 98 8.52 11.10 -13.29
C LEU A 98 7.57 10.66 -14.40
N PRO A 99 6.28 10.41 -14.08
CA PRO A 99 5.30 10.07 -15.10
C PRO A 99 5.08 11.24 -16.07
N SER A 100 4.62 10.93 -17.27
CA SER A 100 4.27 11.96 -18.25
C SER A 100 3.14 12.88 -17.74
N ASN A 101 3.06 14.07 -18.29
CA ASN A 101 1.99 15.04 -18.03
C ASN A 101 1.81 15.51 -16.57
N TYR A 102 2.82 15.29 -15.68
CA TYR A 102 2.78 15.89 -14.34
C TYR A 102 2.83 17.44 -14.42
N PRO A 103 2.39 18.19 -13.40
CA PRO A 103 1.80 17.72 -12.15
C PRO A 103 0.32 17.31 -12.25
N PHE A 104 -0.15 16.56 -11.26
CA PHE A 104 -1.53 16.10 -11.13
C PHE A 104 -2.22 16.76 -9.94
N ASP A 105 -3.55 16.98 -10.06
CA ASP A 105 -4.36 17.57 -9.00
C ASP A 105 -4.70 16.54 -7.91
N PHE A 106 -4.69 15.27 -8.27
CA PHE A 106 -4.96 14.17 -7.35
C PHE A 106 -4.08 12.95 -7.63
N GLY A 107 -3.50 12.39 -6.57
CA GLY A 107 -2.77 11.13 -6.61
C GLY A 107 -3.39 10.09 -5.69
N LEU A 108 -3.52 8.87 -6.19
CA LEU A 108 -3.82 7.69 -5.39
C LEU A 108 -2.57 6.82 -5.30
N CYS A 109 -2.18 6.40 -4.09
CA CYS A 109 -0.96 5.62 -3.84
C CYS A 109 -1.26 4.53 -2.80
N VAL A 110 -1.53 3.31 -3.25
CA VAL A 110 -1.97 2.20 -2.40
C VAL A 110 -0.92 1.12 -2.32
N ASN A 111 -0.31 0.91 -1.15
CA ASN A 111 0.71 -0.11 -0.91
C ASN A 111 1.91 -0.06 -1.87
N VAL A 112 2.40 1.14 -2.20
CA VAL A 112 3.50 1.34 -3.15
C VAL A 112 4.85 1.53 -2.46
N ILE A 113 4.91 2.34 -1.39
CA ILE A 113 6.18 2.67 -0.73
C ILE A 113 6.55 1.59 0.29
N LEU A 114 6.76 0.37 -0.19
CA LEU A 114 7.01 -0.80 0.67
C LEU A 114 8.48 -1.25 0.72
N THR A 115 9.35 -0.64 -0.08
CA THR A 115 10.77 -1.04 -0.14
C THR A 115 11.46 -0.88 1.23
N PRO A 116 12.26 -1.89 1.68
CA PRO A 116 13.02 -1.80 2.91
C PRO A 116 14.15 -0.76 2.86
N LYS A 117 14.61 -0.36 1.66
CA LYS A 117 15.72 0.58 1.47
C LYS A 117 15.26 2.02 1.65
N ILE A 118 15.78 2.70 2.67
CA ILE A 118 15.40 4.08 3.00
C ILE A 118 15.68 5.05 1.84
N GLN A 119 16.84 4.95 1.19
CA GLN A 119 17.20 5.85 0.09
C GLN A 119 16.21 5.77 -1.08
N LYS A 120 15.64 4.57 -1.32
CA LYS A 120 14.61 4.39 -2.34
C LYS A 120 13.29 5.03 -1.93
N ARG A 121 12.88 4.88 -0.67
CA ARG A 121 11.68 5.54 -0.16
C ARG A 121 11.80 7.07 -0.24
N GLU A 122 12.96 7.62 0.11
CA GLU A 122 13.20 9.06 0.02
C GLU A 122 13.10 9.58 -1.42
N LYS A 123 13.67 8.86 -2.39
CA LYS A 123 13.51 9.19 -3.81
C LYS A 123 12.06 9.17 -4.26
N ILE A 124 11.28 8.18 -3.82
CA ILE A 124 9.84 8.12 -4.12
C ILE A 124 9.13 9.33 -3.52
N TRP A 125 9.36 9.67 -2.25
CA TRP A 125 8.77 10.85 -1.62
C TRP A 125 9.12 12.17 -2.32
N THR A 126 10.39 12.33 -2.72
CA THR A 126 10.84 13.47 -3.52
C THR A 126 10.06 13.57 -4.84
N ASN A 127 9.90 12.44 -5.54
CA ASN A 127 9.17 12.42 -6.80
C ASN A 127 7.66 12.64 -6.60
N LEU A 128 7.06 12.10 -5.54
CA LEU A 128 5.66 12.38 -5.22
C LEU A 128 5.40 13.88 -5.02
N ASN A 129 6.31 14.60 -4.35
CA ASN A 129 6.19 16.05 -4.17
C ASN A 129 6.22 16.82 -5.51
N ARG A 130 6.92 16.28 -6.51
CA ARG A 130 6.95 16.86 -7.88
C ARG A 130 5.74 16.47 -8.71
N ILE A 131 5.26 15.22 -8.55
CA ILE A 131 4.13 14.66 -9.31
C ILE A 131 2.82 15.33 -8.92
N ILE A 132 2.63 15.65 -7.64
CA ILE A 132 1.40 16.30 -7.15
C ILE A 132 1.57 17.82 -7.21
N SER A 133 0.58 18.52 -7.75
CA SER A 133 0.58 19.98 -7.80
C SER A 133 0.55 20.60 -6.40
N LYS A 134 0.95 21.86 -6.25
CA LYS A 134 1.00 22.57 -4.95
C LYS A 134 -0.34 22.52 -4.20
N GLU A 135 -1.44 22.68 -4.91
CA GLU A 135 -2.82 22.61 -4.38
C GLU A 135 -3.43 21.21 -4.52
N GLY A 136 -2.66 20.25 -5.00
CA GLY A 136 -3.09 18.88 -5.23
C GLY A 136 -3.23 18.08 -3.95
N HIS A 137 -3.87 16.93 -4.07
CA HIS A 137 -4.13 16.03 -2.95
C HIS A 137 -3.57 14.64 -3.24
N LEU A 138 -2.88 14.07 -2.26
CA LEU A 138 -2.36 12.70 -2.32
C LEU A 138 -3.10 11.85 -1.29
N THR A 139 -3.81 10.84 -1.75
CA THR A 139 -4.41 9.81 -0.90
C THR A 139 -3.51 8.59 -0.88
N MET A 140 -3.04 8.21 0.31
CA MET A 140 -2.13 7.07 0.49
C MET A 140 -2.74 6.01 1.37
N VAL A 141 -2.49 4.75 1.05
CA VAL A 141 -2.72 3.60 1.95
C VAL A 141 -1.38 2.92 2.18
N LEU A 142 -1.02 2.75 3.44
CA LEU A 142 0.25 2.19 3.86
C LEU A 142 0.03 1.13 4.95
N PRO A 143 0.82 0.05 5.00
CA PRO A 143 0.71 -0.93 6.05
C PRO A 143 1.19 -0.36 7.39
N SER A 144 0.39 -0.56 8.44
CA SER A 144 0.68 -0.08 9.79
C SER A 144 1.58 -1.06 10.54
N LEU A 145 2.65 -0.52 11.15
CA LEU A 145 3.53 -1.30 12.03
C LEU A 145 2.80 -1.73 13.31
N GLU A 146 1.97 -0.85 13.87
CA GLU A 146 1.16 -1.17 15.05
C GLU A 146 0.19 -2.31 14.77
N SER A 147 -0.43 -2.32 13.56
CA SER A 147 -1.28 -3.42 13.11
C SER A 147 -0.53 -4.75 13.07
N ALA A 148 0.63 -4.75 12.47
CA ALA A 148 1.43 -5.96 12.34
C ALA A 148 1.87 -6.51 13.72
N LEU A 149 2.26 -5.62 14.63
CA LEU A 149 2.59 -5.99 16.01
C LEU A 149 1.38 -6.56 16.75
N TYR A 150 0.21 -5.93 16.60
CA TYR A 150 -1.00 -6.39 17.25
C TYR A 150 -1.48 -7.75 16.71
N SER A 151 -1.43 -7.96 15.38
CA SER A 151 -1.73 -9.28 14.79
C SER A 151 -0.85 -10.38 15.37
N LYS A 152 0.43 -10.10 15.59
CA LYS A 152 1.35 -11.05 16.24
C LYS A 152 0.97 -11.33 17.69
N ASN A 153 0.61 -10.30 18.47
CA ASN A 153 0.11 -10.51 19.83
C ASN A 153 -1.15 -11.38 19.86
N ARG A 154 -2.07 -11.19 18.89
CA ARG A 154 -3.27 -12.04 18.80
C ARG A 154 -2.93 -13.49 18.46
N LEU A 155 -1.89 -13.73 17.63
CA LEU A 155 -1.41 -15.07 17.33
C LEU A 155 -0.79 -15.74 18.58
N VAL A 156 -0.01 -15.00 19.35
CA VAL A 156 0.54 -15.48 20.63
C VAL A 156 -0.60 -15.88 21.57
N GLU A 157 -1.60 -15.03 21.74
CA GLU A 157 -2.76 -15.33 22.57
C GLU A 157 -3.52 -16.56 22.08
N TRP A 158 -3.70 -16.71 20.78
CA TRP A 158 -4.32 -17.90 20.20
C TRP A 158 -3.55 -19.17 20.53
N ASN A 159 -2.23 -19.16 20.33
CA ASN A 159 -1.38 -20.30 20.63
C ASN A 159 -1.44 -20.69 22.12
N LEU A 160 -1.38 -19.70 23.03
CA LEU A 160 -1.51 -19.93 24.47
C LEU A 160 -2.85 -20.56 24.82
N ARG A 161 -3.96 -20.06 24.29
CA ARG A 161 -5.32 -20.59 24.50
C ARG A 161 -5.50 -21.99 23.89
N SER A 162 -4.70 -22.34 22.88
CA SER A 162 -4.68 -23.65 22.24
C SER A 162 -3.73 -24.65 22.93
N GLY A 163 -3.14 -24.28 24.08
CA GLY A 163 -2.26 -25.16 24.85
C GLY A 163 -0.84 -25.30 24.30
N VAL A 164 -0.44 -24.43 23.36
CA VAL A 164 0.94 -24.45 22.87
C VAL A 164 1.89 -23.95 23.98
N PRO A 165 2.95 -24.72 24.32
CA PRO A 165 3.89 -24.31 25.36
C PRO A 165 4.53 -22.95 25.06
N SER A 166 4.58 -22.05 26.06
CA SER A 166 5.08 -20.68 25.90
C SER A 166 6.49 -20.59 25.30
N LYS A 167 7.37 -21.55 25.62
CA LYS A 167 8.71 -21.65 25.03
C LYS A 167 8.70 -21.82 23.49
N LYS A 168 7.65 -22.43 22.91
CA LYS A 168 7.50 -22.60 21.45
C LYS A 168 6.91 -21.35 20.79
N ILE A 169 6.10 -20.58 21.53
CA ILE A 169 5.38 -19.42 20.97
C ILE A 169 6.33 -18.23 20.72
N LEU A 170 7.31 -18.02 21.59
CA LEU A 170 8.23 -16.86 21.53
C LEU A 170 9.15 -16.88 20.31
N TYR A 171 9.32 -17.99 19.63
CA TYR A 171 10.20 -18.15 18.47
C TYR A 171 9.51 -17.98 17.10
N ASP A 172 8.17 -18.09 17.04
CA ASP A 172 7.41 -17.96 15.78
C ASP A 172 7.00 -16.50 15.44
N GLY A 173 7.39 -15.53 16.26
CA GLY A 173 6.82 -14.20 16.21
C GLY A 173 7.46 -13.23 15.23
N PHE A 174 8.77 -13.11 15.25
CA PHE A 174 9.49 -12.12 14.45
C PHE A 174 10.87 -12.67 14.07
N ASP A 175 11.02 -13.15 12.85
CA ASP A 175 12.34 -13.21 12.25
C ASP A 175 12.73 -11.78 11.85
N CYS A 176 13.21 -11.05 12.86
CA CYS A 176 13.66 -9.67 12.71
C CYS A 176 15.14 -9.58 12.36
N SER A 177 15.78 -10.70 12.04
CA SER A 177 17.18 -10.77 11.69
C SER A 177 17.38 -10.96 10.19
N ASP A 178 18.38 -10.30 9.62
CA ASP A 178 18.92 -10.70 8.33
C ASP A 178 19.79 -11.96 8.49
N ARG A 179 20.36 -12.47 7.39
CA ARG A 179 21.24 -13.65 7.39
C ARG A 179 22.47 -13.50 8.28
N ASN A 180 22.81 -12.27 8.69
CA ASN A 180 23.97 -11.93 9.52
C ASN A 180 23.58 -11.62 10.98
N GLY A 181 22.34 -11.97 11.39
CA GLY A 181 21.83 -11.70 12.74
C GLY A 181 21.52 -10.22 13.02
N LYS A 182 21.57 -9.35 12.02
CA LYS A 182 21.29 -7.93 12.17
C LYS A 182 19.80 -7.68 12.33
N LYS A 183 19.39 -7.13 13.47
CA LYS A 183 17.99 -6.85 13.79
C LYS A 183 17.38 -5.82 12.82
N ILE A 184 16.46 -6.26 11.96
CA ILE A 184 15.81 -5.45 10.92
C ILE A 184 14.59 -4.68 11.48
N ALA A 185 14.06 -5.10 12.63
CA ALA A 185 12.86 -4.50 13.24
C ALA A 185 12.99 -3.01 13.59
N ARG A 186 14.21 -2.50 13.74
CA ARG A 186 14.48 -1.09 14.10
C ARG A 186 13.93 -0.08 13.11
N GLY A 187 13.55 -0.48 11.90
CA GLY A 187 13.03 0.42 10.87
C GLY A 187 11.60 0.10 10.43
N GLY A 188 10.86 -0.73 11.17
CA GLY A 188 9.53 -1.18 10.75
C GLY A 188 9.56 -2.09 9.51
N ILE A 189 10.66 -2.81 9.28
CA ILE A 189 10.78 -3.77 8.18
C ILE A 189 10.32 -5.13 8.69
N ILE A 190 9.27 -5.66 8.08
CA ILE A 190 8.68 -6.95 8.42
C ILE A 190 8.79 -7.88 7.22
N LYS A 191 9.02 -9.16 7.47
CA LYS A 191 9.03 -10.19 6.43
C LYS A 191 7.63 -10.80 6.32
N CYS A 192 6.93 -10.47 5.24
CA CYS A 192 5.61 -11.03 4.92
C CYS A 192 5.74 -11.94 3.71
N GLY A 193 5.34 -13.21 3.82
CA GLY A 193 5.42 -14.16 2.70
C GLY A 193 6.83 -14.26 2.09
N GLY A 194 7.90 -14.21 2.90
CA GLY A 194 9.29 -14.23 2.43
C GLY A 194 9.82 -12.88 1.91
N ILE A 195 8.98 -11.86 1.77
CA ILE A 195 9.34 -10.54 1.23
C ILE A 195 9.46 -9.52 2.37
N GLN A 196 10.58 -8.79 2.42
CA GLN A 196 10.75 -7.69 3.35
C GLN A 196 9.94 -6.48 2.88
N THR A 197 9.00 -6.02 3.73
CA THR A 197 8.14 -4.86 3.49
C THR A 197 8.23 -3.86 4.61
N LYS A 198 8.27 -2.57 4.25
CA LYS A 198 8.21 -1.47 5.20
C LYS A 198 6.78 -1.30 5.70
N HIS A 199 6.61 -1.34 7.02
CA HIS A 199 5.42 -0.96 7.76
C HIS A 199 5.70 0.33 8.52
N TYR A 200 4.69 1.15 8.72
CA TYR A 200 4.84 2.53 9.18
C TYR A 200 4.13 2.78 10.50
N LEU A 201 4.78 3.54 11.39
CA LEU A 201 4.09 4.19 12.50
C LEU A 201 3.35 5.43 11.98
N LYS A 202 2.26 5.78 12.65
CA LYS A 202 1.49 7.00 12.33
C LYS A 202 2.36 8.25 12.41
N GLU A 203 3.15 8.39 13.47
CA GLU A 203 4.04 9.51 13.74
C GLU A 203 5.19 9.58 12.71
N GLU A 204 5.70 8.42 12.27
CA GLU A 204 6.69 8.35 11.21
C GLU A 204 6.15 8.92 9.89
N ILE A 205 4.89 8.60 9.53
CA ILE A 205 4.26 9.14 8.33
C ILE A 205 4.06 10.65 8.44
N ILE A 206 3.64 11.16 9.60
CA ILE A 206 3.46 12.61 9.82
C ILE A 206 4.79 13.34 9.61
N SER A 207 5.85 12.89 10.28
CA SER A 207 7.17 13.52 10.18
C SER A 207 7.77 13.40 8.77
N THR A 208 7.59 12.25 8.11
CA THR A 208 8.07 12.04 6.74
C THR A 208 7.33 12.93 5.75
N ALA A 209 5.99 12.96 5.81
CA ALA A 209 5.20 13.82 4.92
C ALA A 209 5.61 15.30 5.05
N HIS A 210 5.77 15.78 6.28
CA HIS A 210 6.21 17.15 6.54
C HIS A 210 7.60 17.45 5.96
N ARG A 211 8.55 16.52 6.13
CA ARG A 211 9.91 16.64 5.57
C ARG A 211 9.93 16.75 4.04
N PHE A 212 8.95 16.15 3.36
CA PHE A 212 8.78 16.22 1.91
C PHE A 212 7.69 17.21 1.47
N ASN A 213 7.41 18.25 2.30
CA ASN A 213 6.50 19.36 2.02
C ASN A 213 5.03 18.94 1.78
N PHE A 214 4.59 17.85 2.38
CA PHE A 214 3.17 17.48 2.40
C PHE A 214 2.52 17.88 3.72
N LYS A 215 1.38 18.56 3.64
CA LYS A 215 0.52 18.84 4.80
C LYS A 215 -0.50 17.73 4.98
N ILE A 216 -0.43 17.02 6.09
CA ILE A 216 -1.40 15.97 6.42
C ILE A 216 -2.77 16.60 6.71
N LYS A 217 -3.79 16.22 5.95
CA LYS A 217 -5.18 16.63 6.18
C LYS A 217 -5.91 15.67 7.13
N ASN A 218 -5.65 14.38 7.00
CA ASN A 218 -6.32 13.35 7.80
C ASN A 218 -5.54 12.03 7.76
N ILE A 219 -5.57 11.28 8.87
CA ILE A 219 -5.08 9.91 8.97
C ILE A 219 -6.20 9.06 9.56
N LYS A 220 -6.56 7.98 8.87
CA LYS A 220 -7.59 7.05 9.32
C LYS A 220 -7.04 5.63 9.35
N LYS A 221 -7.29 4.91 10.43
CA LYS A 221 -7.06 3.46 10.45
C LYS A 221 -8.08 2.75 9.56
N ILE A 222 -7.59 1.78 8.78
CA ILE A 222 -8.42 0.85 8.03
C ILE A 222 -8.44 -0.44 8.84
N LYS A 223 -9.64 -0.86 9.22
CA LYS A 223 -9.83 -2.08 10.00
C LYS A 223 -10.05 -3.25 9.05
N TYR A 224 -9.31 -4.33 9.25
CA TYR A 224 -9.47 -5.58 8.54
C TYR A 224 -10.15 -6.62 9.41
N SER A 225 -10.85 -7.55 8.76
CA SER A 225 -11.31 -8.77 9.42
C SER A 225 -10.10 -9.65 9.78
N TRP A 226 -10.15 -10.34 10.91
CA TRP A 226 -9.12 -11.33 11.26
C TRP A 226 -8.98 -12.46 10.23
N ARG A 227 -10.01 -12.70 9.41
CA ARG A 227 -9.96 -13.65 8.29
C ARG A 227 -8.97 -13.26 7.19
N THR A 228 -8.57 -12.00 7.12
CA THR A 228 -7.52 -11.54 6.19
C THR A 228 -6.11 -11.80 6.72
N GLU A 229 -5.96 -11.95 8.04
CA GLU A 229 -4.69 -12.18 8.71
C GLU A 229 -4.47 -13.65 9.07
N PHE A 230 -5.56 -14.36 9.36
CA PHE A 230 -5.52 -15.73 9.87
C PHE A 230 -6.52 -16.62 9.14
N ILE A 231 -6.10 -17.85 8.86
CA ILE A 231 -6.98 -18.91 8.34
C ILE A 231 -7.85 -19.41 9.51
N ASN A 232 -9.17 -19.33 9.35
CA ASN A 232 -10.15 -19.79 10.35
C ASN A 232 -9.89 -19.24 11.78
N PRO A 233 -9.86 -17.91 11.98
CA PRO A 233 -9.63 -17.36 13.31
C PRO A 233 -10.73 -17.82 14.28
N PRO A 234 -10.40 -18.11 15.55
CA PRO A 234 -11.35 -18.59 16.54
C PRO A 234 -12.44 -17.55 16.82
N SER A 235 -13.61 -18.00 17.26
CA SER A 235 -14.81 -17.17 17.47
C SER A 235 -14.62 -16.02 18.48
N TRP A 236 -13.72 -16.17 19.45
CA TRP A 236 -13.39 -15.11 20.41
C TRP A 236 -12.59 -13.96 19.77
N MET A 237 -12.00 -14.15 18.59
CA MET A 237 -11.28 -13.14 17.83
C MET A 237 -12.24 -12.33 16.94
N LYS A 238 -13.34 -11.80 17.53
CA LYS A 238 -14.46 -11.21 16.76
C LYS A 238 -14.22 -9.79 16.26
N LYS A 239 -13.35 -9.02 16.89
CA LYS A 239 -13.19 -7.61 16.56
C LYS A 239 -11.87 -7.38 15.82
N PRO A 240 -11.91 -6.84 14.59
CA PRO A 240 -10.75 -6.21 13.99
C PRO A 240 -10.38 -5.04 14.90
N TYR A 241 -9.12 -4.83 15.09
CA TYR A 241 -8.70 -3.75 15.96
C TYR A 241 -8.57 -2.45 15.16
#